data_4ce158786b342382ef66fca902ecb8b0
#
_entry.id   4ce158786b342382ef66fca902ecb8b0
#
_cell.length_a   1.000
_cell.length_b   1.000
_cell.length_c   1.000
_cell.angle_alpha   90.00
_cell.angle_beta   90.00
_cell.angle_gamma   90.00
#
_symmetry.space_group_name_H-M   'P 1'
#
loop_
_entity.id
_entity.type
_entity.pdbx_description
1 polymer ?
#
loop_
_entity_poly.entity_id
_entity_poly.type
_entity_poly.pdbx_seq_one_letter_code
_entity_poly.pdbx_strand_id
1 'polypeptide(L)'
;DDPNHKWYAPGDDLSAFTGKDSMFVSRIFDWYLGEVQEGLKSGDWAKADEVVGMIDTYQQAKNKTLDISPKRMQAELKYNKMDVFRYCKIGYLVLGGLLLVLSFAMLFRRTRWMKVAVWLLGAGVLVVFHYHMFGMGMRWYIGGYAPWSNSYETMVYVGWATVFAGLLFVRRSTITFALATLFGGIILFVSGLNWMDPEINPLVPVLKSPWLMFHVAV
;
A
#
# COMPACT_ATOMS: atom_id res chain seq x y z
N ASP A 1 3.13 -31.42 -4.05
CA ASP A 1 3.31 -30.47 -5.19
C ASP A 1 2.26 -30.78 -6.24
N ASP A 2 1.20 -29.96 -6.30
CA ASP A 2 0.21 -30.05 -7.37
C ASP A 2 0.85 -29.48 -8.64
N PRO A 3 0.97 -30.25 -9.73
CA PRO A 3 1.56 -29.78 -10.99
C PRO A 3 0.80 -28.60 -11.61
N ASN A 4 -0.46 -28.38 -11.20
CA ASN A 4 -1.30 -27.29 -11.68
C ASN A 4 -1.22 -26.02 -10.80
N HIS A 5 -0.42 -26.02 -9.73
CA HIS A 5 -0.31 -24.91 -8.76
C HIS A 5 -1.66 -24.43 -8.24
N LYS A 6 -2.62 -25.35 -8.06
CA LYS A 6 -3.97 -25.02 -7.58
C LYS A 6 -3.92 -24.65 -6.09
N TRP A 7 -4.57 -23.55 -5.74
CA TRP A 7 -4.83 -23.17 -4.36
C TRP A 7 -6.10 -23.85 -3.86
N TYR A 8 -6.05 -24.37 -2.63
CA TYR A 8 -7.17 -25.05 -1.98
C TYR A 8 -7.63 -24.22 -0.80
N ALA A 9 -8.96 -24.01 -0.70
CA ALA A 9 -9.58 -23.40 0.47
C ALA A 9 -10.12 -24.48 1.41
N PRO A 10 -10.28 -24.19 2.71
CA PRO A 10 -11.05 -25.05 3.60
C PRO A 10 -12.49 -25.21 3.06
N GLY A 11 -12.90 -26.43 2.75
CA GLY A 11 -14.20 -26.72 2.14
C GLY A 11 -14.16 -27.08 0.64
N ASP A 12 -12.99 -26.95 0.00
CA ASP A 12 -12.78 -27.50 -1.36
C ASP A 12 -12.68 -29.03 -1.31
N ASP A 13 -12.72 -29.66 -2.50
CA ASP A 13 -12.36 -31.07 -2.64
C ASP A 13 -10.86 -31.24 -2.37
N LEU A 14 -10.54 -31.84 -1.21
CA LEU A 14 -9.21 -32.10 -0.71
C LEU A 14 -8.66 -33.48 -1.12
N SER A 15 -9.29 -34.15 -2.09
CA SER A 15 -8.88 -35.48 -2.60
C SER A 15 -7.47 -35.52 -3.19
N ALA A 16 -6.94 -34.36 -3.62
CA ALA A 16 -5.55 -34.23 -4.07
C ALA A 16 -4.51 -34.44 -2.97
N PHE A 17 -4.90 -34.30 -1.69
CA PHE A 17 -4.01 -34.53 -0.55
C PHE A 17 -4.05 -36.00 -0.14
N THR A 18 -2.90 -36.60 0.13
CA THR A 18 -2.77 -38.00 0.50
C THR A 18 -2.04 -38.19 1.83
N GLY A 19 -2.33 -39.31 2.52
CA GLY A 19 -1.63 -39.67 3.73
C GLY A 19 -1.81 -38.70 4.90
N LYS A 20 -0.72 -38.32 5.57
CA LYS A 20 -0.73 -37.40 6.73
C LYS A 20 -1.22 -36.01 6.39
N ASP A 21 -0.93 -35.54 5.18
CA ASP A 21 -1.33 -34.21 4.72
C ASP A 21 -2.86 -34.13 4.58
N SER A 22 -3.50 -35.17 4.04
CA SER A 22 -4.96 -35.22 3.94
C SER A 22 -5.63 -35.12 5.31
N MET A 23 -5.12 -35.88 6.31
CA MET A 23 -5.67 -35.82 7.66
C MET A 23 -5.49 -34.48 8.35
N PHE A 24 -4.35 -33.83 8.12
CA PHE A 24 -4.07 -32.51 8.70
C PHE A 24 -4.96 -31.45 8.06
N VAL A 25 -4.94 -31.32 6.74
CA VAL A 25 -5.64 -30.25 6.00
C VAL A 25 -7.17 -30.38 6.16
N SER A 26 -7.72 -31.59 6.23
CA SER A 26 -9.16 -31.79 6.37
C SER A 26 -9.72 -31.48 7.76
N ARG A 27 -8.89 -31.49 8.82
CA ARG A 27 -9.37 -31.35 10.21
C ARG A 27 -8.87 -30.09 10.91
N ILE A 28 -7.76 -29.54 10.49
CA ILE A 28 -7.09 -28.44 11.24
C ILE A 28 -7.97 -27.19 11.34
N PHE A 29 -8.77 -26.90 10.31
CA PHE A 29 -9.60 -25.72 10.30
C PHE A 29 -10.83 -25.87 11.21
N ASP A 30 -11.47 -27.05 11.21
CA ASP A 30 -12.57 -27.35 12.12
C ASP A 30 -12.10 -27.34 13.58
N TRP A 31 -10.90 -27.86 13.80
CA TRP A 31 -10.29 -27.81 15.13
C TRP A 31 -10.01 -26.36 15.55
N TYR A 32 -9.40 -25.55 14.69
CA TYR A 32 -9.19 -24.13 14.96
C TYR A 32 -10.50 -23.40 15.33
N LEU A 33 -11.56 -23.61 14.56
CA LEU A 33 -12.87 -23.01 14.84
C LEU A 33 -13.46 -23.47 16.18
N GLY A 34 -13.28 -24.75 16.53
CA GLY A 34 -13.68 -25.28 17.82
C GLY A 34 -12.97 -24.59 18.98
N GLU A 35 -11.64 -24.46 18.92
CA GLU A 35 -10.86 -23.78 19.96
C GLU A 35 -11.14 -22.27 20.05
N VAL A 36 -11.44 -21.61 18.91
CA VAL A 36 -11.91 -20.22 18.90
C VAL A 36 -13.27 -20.08 19.60
N GLN A 37 -14.20 -21.01 19.37
CA GLN A 37 -15.50 -20.98 20.06
C GLN A 37 -15.35 -21.21 21.58
N GLU A 38 -14.41 -22.06 21.98
CA GLU A 38 -14.12 -22.30 23.40
C GLU A 38 -13.43 -21.06 24.02
N GLY A 39 -12.49 -20.44 23.31
CA GLY A 39 -11.83 -19.20 23.73
C GLY A 39 -12.82 -18.04 23.91
N LEU A 40 -13.83 -17.93 23.04
CA LEU A 40 -14.90 -16.94 23.18
C LEU A 40 -15.74 -17.13 24.47
N LYS A 41 -15.89 -18.37 24.95
CA LYS A 41 -16.64 -18.68 26.17
C LYS A 41 -15.80 -18.55 27.44
N SER A 42 -14.56 -19.01 27.40
CA SER A 42 -13.67 -19.08 28.56
C SER A 42 -12.81 -17.84 28.76
N GLY A 43 -12.56 -17.06 27.68
CA GLY A 43 -11.58 -15.98 27.65
C GLY A 43 -10.13 -16.44 27.50
N ASP A 44 -9.89 -17.76 27.41
CA ASP A 44 -8.56 -18.35 27.22
C ASP A 44 -8.33 -18.74 25.76
N TRP A 45 -7.32 -18.13 25.16
CA TRP A 45 -6.98 -18.30 23.75
C TRP A 45 -5.78 -19.22 23.51
N ALA A 46 -5.16 -19.76 24.59
CA ALA A 46 -3.91 -20.50 24.49
C ALA A 46 -3.99 -21.69 23.52
N LYS A 47 -5.12 -22.43 23.54
CA LYS A 47 -5.33 -23.54 22.61
C LYS A 47 -5.55 -23.13 21.17
N ALA A 48 -6.27 -22.02 20.92
CA ALA A 48 -6.44 -21.49 19.58
C ALA A 48 -5.08 -21.03 19.01
N ASP A 49 -4.25 -20.37 19.82
CA ASP A 49 -2.88 -19.98 19.44
C ASP A 49 -1.99 -21.18 19.15
N GLU A 50 -2.14 -22.29 19.91
CA GLU A 50 -1.43 -23.54 19.64
C GLU A 50 -1.78 -24.12 18.26
N VAL A 51 -3.07 -24.13 17.89
CA VAL A 51 -3.51 -24.60 16.57
C VAL A 51 -2.98 -23.71 15.46
N VAL A 52 -2.95 -22.37 15.64
CA VAL A 52 -2.31 -21.43 14.69
C VAL A 52 -0.82 -21.75 14.54
N GLY A 53 -0.13 -22.06 15.64
CA GLY A 53 1.28 -22.49 15.61
C GLY A 53 1.51 -23.78 14.82
N MET A 54 0.56 -24.73 14.89
CA MET A 54 0.62 -25.97 14.08
C MET A 54 0.42 -25.67 12.59
N ILE A 55 -0.49 -24.75 12.24
CA ILE A 55 -0.71 -24.31 10.85
C ILE A 55 0.57 -23.65 10.32
N ASP A 56 1.17 -22.74 11.07
CA ASP A 56 2.42 -22.08 10.69
C ASP A 56 3.56 -23.07 10.48
N THR A 57 3.73 -24.02 11.40
CA THR A 57 4.73 -25.09 11.29
C THR A 57 4.52 -25.95 10.04
N TYR A 58 3.27 -26.31 9.74
CA TYR A 58 2.94 -27.05 8.51
C TYR A 58 3.24 -26.25 7.26
N GLN A 59 2.85 -24.98 7.24
CA GLN A 59 3.14 -24.09 6.10
C GLN A 59 4.64 -23.93 5.89
N GLN A 60 5.41 -23.73 6.93
CA GLN A 60 6.89 -23.65 6.85
C GLN A 60 7.52 -24.95 6.34
N ALA A 61 7.03 -26.10 6.78
CA ALA A 61 7.53 -27.39 6.33
C ALA A 61 7.24 -27.66 4.84
N LYS A 62 6.13 -27.13 4.31
CA LYS A 62 5.72 -27.27 2.91
C LYS A 62 6.26 -26.17 2.01
N ASN A 63 6.69 -25.06 2.56
CA ASN A 63 7.12 -23.88 1.84
C ASN A 63 8.58 -23.95 1.30
N LYS A 64 9.07 -25.14 0.99
CA LYS A 64 10.45 -25.34 0.49
C LYS A 64 10.70 -24.73 -0.89
N THR A 65 9.65 -24.49 -1.66
CA THR A 65 9.70 -23.98 -3.05
C THR A 65 9.31 -22.52 -3.18
N LEU A 66 8.70 -21.93 -2.14
CA LEU A 66 8.27 -20.53 -2.13
C LEU A 66 9.25 -19.72 -1.27
N ASP A 67 10.02 -18.83 -1.91
CA ASP A 67 10.91 -17.89 -1.20
C ASP A 67 10.08 -16.75 -0.58
N ILE A 68 9.37 -17.07 0.51
CA ILE A 68 8.64 -16.08 1.30
C ILE A 68 9.60 -15.47 2.32
N SER A 69 10.07 -14.27 2.02
CA SER A 69 10.93 -13.53 2.95
C SER A 69 10.12 -13.03 4.14
N PRO A 70 10.43 -13.46 5.39
CA PRO A 70 9.74 -12.94 6.59
C PRO A 70 9.83 -11.42 6.73
N LYS A 71 10.93 -10.82 6.25
CA LYS A 71 11.13 -9.38 6.26
C LYS A 71 10.16 -8.65 5.32
N ARG A 72 9.90 -9.21 4.13
CA ARG A 72 8.92 -8.64 3.19
C ARG A 72 7.50 -8.74 3.73
N MET A 73 7.14 -9.87 4.33
CA MET A 73 5.83 -10.05 4.97
C MET A 73 5.60 -9.05 6.12
N GLN A 74 6.60 -8.87 7.00
CA GLN A 74 6.51 -7.85 8.06
C GLN A 74 6.43 -6.43 7.50
N ALA A 75 7.16 -6.13 6.42
CA ALA A 75 7.10 -4.84 5.74
C ALA A 75 5.71 -4.60 5.16
N GLU A 76 5.07 -5.61 4.57
CA GLU A 76 3.72 -5.53 4.03
C GLU A 76 2.67 -5.29 5.11
N LEU A 77 2.73 -6.03 6.23
CA LEU A 77 1.86 -5.81 7.38
C LEU A 77 2.00 -4.38 7.93
N LYS A 78 3.23 -3.88 8.02
CA LYS A 78 3.51 -2.51 8.45
C LYS A 78 2.96 -1.49 7.45
N TYR A 79 3.18 -1.71 6.16
CA TYR A 79 2.70 -0.85 5.08
C TYR A 79 1.17 -0.74 5.10
N ASN A 80 0.46 -1.86 5.20
CA ASN A 80 -1.00 -1.90 5.26
C ASN A 80 -1.55 -1.16 6.49
N LYS A 81 -0.87 -1.29 7.64
CA LYS A 81 -1.24 -0.57 8.86
C LYS A 81 -1.01 0.95 8.78
N MET A 82 0.00 1.37 8.01
CA MET A 82 0.37 2.80 7.89
C MET A 82 -0.58 3.60 7.00
N ASP A 83 -1.32 2.98 6.08
CA ASP A 83 -2.27 3.59 5.14
C ASP A 83 -1.74 4.91 4.51
N VAL A 84 -0.49 4.83 3.99
CA VAL A 84 0.33 5.98 3.60
C VAL A 84 -0.39 6.92 2.64
N PHE A 85 -1.00 6.38 1.59
CA PHE A 85 -1.59 7.21 0.52
C PHE A 85 -2.89 7.89 0.95
N ARG A 86 -3.60 7.34 1.92
CA ARG A 86 -4.75 8.02 2.54
C ARG A 86 -4.32 9.29 3.27
N TYR A 87 -3.24 9.22 4.06
CA TYR A 87 -2.71 10.40 4.75
C TYR A 87 -2.09 11.40 3.78
N CYS A 88 -1.39 10.93 2.73
CA CYS A 88 -0.88 11.81 1.67
C CYS A 88 -2.01 12.55 0.94
N LYS A 89 -3.09 11.86 0.59
CA LYS A 89 -4.30 12.44 -0.01
C LYS A 89 -4.85 13.59 0.83
N ILE A 90 -5.10 13.34 2.12
CA ILE A 90 -5.63 14.34 3.04
C ILE A 90 -4.64 15.50 3.18
N GLY A 91 -3.35 15.20 3.36
CA GLY A 91 -2.31 16.22 3.48
C GLY A 91 -2.24 17.14 2.25
N TYR A 92 -2.22 16.60 1.06
CA TYR A 92 -2.18 17.40 -0.18
C TYR A 92 -3.46 18.21 -0.40
N LEU A 93 -4.64 17.65 -0.14
CA LEU A 93 -5.90 18.39 -0.28
C LEU A 93 -5.99 19.55 0.71
N VAL A 94 -5.65 19.31 1.96
CA VAL A 94 -5.72 20.36 3.00
C VAL A 94 -4.63 21.42 2.77
N LEU A 95 -3.37 21.02 2.61
CA LEU A 95 -2.28 21.98 2.42
C LEU A 95 -2.39 22.72 1.10
N GLY A 96 -2.76 22.03 0.02
CA GLY A 96 -2.98 22.63 -1.30
C GLY A 96 -4.15 23.62 -1.27
N GLY A 97 -5.26 23.26 -0.62
CA GLY A 97 -6.41 24.16 -0.44
C GLY A 97 -6.04 25.41 0.35
N LEU A 98 -5.34 25.26 1.49
CA LEU A 98 -4.89 26.39 2.30
C LEU A 98 -3.91 27.29 1.54
N LEU A 99 -2.94 26.68 0.81
CA LEU A 99 -2.02 27.41 -0.06
C LEU A 99 -2.75 28.18 -1.16
N LEU A 100 -3.80 27.60 -1.74
CA LEU A 100 -4.59 28.23 -2.78
C LEU A 100 -5.33 29.45 -2.25
N VAL A 101 -6.05 29.30 -1.13
CA VAL A 101 -6.75 30.42 -0.45
C VAL A 101 -5.78 31.53 -0.09
N LEU A 102 -4.62 31.18 0.50
CA LEU A 102 -3.59 32.13 0.87
C LEU A 102 -2.99 32.83 -0.35
N SER A 103 -2.82 32.10 -1.47
CA SER A 103 -2.33 32.67 -2.72
C SER A 103 -3.28 33.71 -3.30
N PHE A 104 -4.60 33.44 -3.26
CA PHE A 104 -5.61 34.43 -3.66
C PHE A 104 -5.63 35.65 -2.73
N ALA A 105 -5.57 35.45 -1.41
CA ALA A 105 -5.48 36.56 -0.46
C ALA A 105 -4.25 37.45 -0.71
N MET A 106 -3.12 36.86 -1.12
CA MET A 106 -1.89 37.60 -1.45
C MET A 106 -1.98 38.42 -2.72
N LEU A 107 -2.98 38.22 -3.59
CA LEU A 107 -3.25 39.11 -4.74
C LEU A 107 -3.79 40.48 -4.29
N PHE A 108 -4.60 40.49 -3.21
CA PHE A 108 -5.17 41.73 -2.68
C PHE A 108 -4.20 42.47 -1.71
N ARG A 109 -3.53 41.72 -0.86
CA ARG A 109 -2.61 42.28 0.14
C ARG A 109 -1.47 41.32 0.45
N ARG A 110 -0.22 41.75 0.22
CA ARG A 110 0.98 40.98 0.56
C ARG A 110 1.56 41.43 1.90
N THR A 111 1.40 40.58 2.94
CA THR A 111 1.99 40.83 4.26
C THR A 111 3.19 39.88 4.51
N ARG A 112 4.06 40.25 5.45
CA ARG A 112 5.19 39.39 5.85
C ARG A 112 4.69 38.06 6.43
N TRP A 113 3.63 38.09 7.21
CA TRP A 113 3.02 36.92 7.83
C TRP A 113 2.47 35.92 6.80
N MET A 114 1.88 36.41 5.71
CA MET A 114 1.42 35.54 4.63
C MET A 114 2.58 34.82 3.94
N LYS A 115 3.72 35.48 3.76
CA LYS A 115 4.93 34.84 3.21
C LYS A 115 5.44 33.75 4.15
N VAL A 116 5.47 34.00 5.46
CA VAL A 116 5.86 33.01 6.47
C VAL A 116 4.90 31.81 6.42
N ALA A 117 3.58 32.06 6.34
CA ALA A 117 2.58 31.02 6.24
C ALA A 117 2.77 30.16 4.97
N VAL A 118 3.07 30.75 3.82
CA VAL A 118 3.39 30.00 2.60
C VAL A 118 4.60 29.10 2.80
N TRP A 119 5.64 29.56 3.46
CA TRP A 119 6.82 28.75 3.74
C TRP A 119 6.52 27.59 4.72
N LEU A 120 5.74 27.84 5.74
CA LEU A 120 5.33 26.79 6.69
C LEU A 120 4.46 25.74 6.03
N LEU A 121 3.46 26.15 5.24
CA LEU A 121 2.62 25.22 4.46
C LEU A 121 3.46 24.47 3.42
N GLY A 122 4.39 25.14 2.75
CA GLY A 122 5.32 24.51 1.82
C GLY A 122 6.22 23.48 2.47
N ALA A 123 6.71 23.75 3.70
CA ALA A 123 7.44 22.75 4.48
C ALA A 123 6.55 21.53 4.82
N GLY A 124 5.27 21.77 5.16
CA GLY A 124 4.28 20.70 5.34
C GLY A 124 4.10 19.86 4.09
N VAL A 125 3.99 20.49 2.91
CA VAL A 125 3.91 19.76 1.62
C VAL A 125 5.16 18.92 1.39
N LEU A 126 6.36 19.43 1.70
CA LEU A 126 7.60 18.65 1.61
C LEU A 126 7.59 17.41 2.50
N VAL A 127 7.08 17.50 3.72
CA VAL A 127 6.94 16.34 4.61
C VAL A 127 6.02 15.30 3.99
N VAL A 128 4.84 15.71 3.53
CA VAL A 128 3.88 14.82 2.86
C VAL A 128 4.49 14.22 1.59
N PHE A 129 5.23 14.98 0.81
CA PHE A 129 5.93 14.54 -0.39
C PHE A 129 6.95 13.42 -0.11
N HIS A 130 7.77 13.57 0.93
CA HIS A 130 8.72 12.52 1.32
C HIS A 130 8.01 11.29 1.88
N TYR A 131 6.91 11.47 2.61
CA TYR A 131 6.08 10.37 3.09
C TYR A 131 5.43 9.60 1.95
N HIS A 132 4.99 10.31 0.90
CA HIS A 132 4.49 9.71 -0.34
C HIS A 132 5.58 8.90 -1.05
N MET A 133 6.77 9.47 -1.22
CA MET A 133 7.94 8.77 -1.80
C MET A 133 8.31 7.52 -0.97
N PHE A 134 8.26 7.61 0.36
CA PHE A 134 8.46 6.47 1.24
C PHE A 134 7.43 5.36 0.99
N GLY A 135 6.14 5.70 0.82
CA GLY A 135 5.08 4.74 0.49
C GLY A 135 5.33 4.00 -0.83
N MET A 136 5.77 4.72 -1.87
CA MET A 136 6.16 4.10 -3.16
C MET A 136 7.40 3.20 -2.99
N GLY A 137 8.39 3.63 -2.20
CA GLY A 137 9.57 2.82 -1.88
C GLY A 137 9.23 1.52 -1.14
N MET A 138 8.27 1.57 -0.20
CA MET A 138 7.75 0.39 0.48
C MET A 138 7.07 -0.57 -0.50
N ARG A 139 6.24 -0.09 -1.43
CA ARG A 139 5.62 -0.92 -2.46
C ARG A 139 6.67 -1.60 -3.34
N TRP A 140 7.71 -0.84 -3.74
CA TRP A 140 8.84 -1.40 -4.50
C TRP A 140 9.54 -2.52 -3.74
N TYR A 141 9.84 -2.30 -2.46
CA TYR A 141 10.52 -3.30 -1.64
C TYR A 141 9.67 -4.57 -1.45
N ILE A 142 8.37 -4.43 -1.19
CA ILE A 142 7.44 -5.54 -0.96
C ILE A 142 7.19 -6.32 -2.26
N GLY A 143 6.81 -5.63 -3.33
CA GLY A 143 6.48 -6.26 -4.62
C GLY A 143 7.71 -6.77 -5.41
N GLY A 144 8.90 -6.19 -5.14
CA GLY A 144 10.13 -6.53 -5.88
C GLY A 144 10.16 -5.97 -7.31
N TYR A 145 9.24 -5.07 -7.67
CA TYR A 145 9.17 -4.40 -8.96
C TYR A 145 8.84 -2.92 -8.78
N ALA A 146 9.07 -2.12 -9.82
CA ALA A 146 8.85 -0.68 -9.76
C ALA A 146 7.34 -0.35 -9.58
N PRO A 147 7.00 0.62 -8.68
CA PRO A 147 5.62 0.90 -8.25
C PRO A 147 4.84 1.76 -9.26
N TRP A 148 4.78 1.34 -10.52
CA TRP A 148 3.97 1.90 -11.62
C TRP A 148 3.49 0.82 -12.59
N SER A 149 3.25 -0.38 -12.06
CA SER A 149 2.95 -1.58 -12.86
C SER A 149 1.46 -1.84 -13.04
N ASN A 150 0.60 -1.19 -12.27
CA ASN A 150 -0.84 -1.25 -12.42
C ASN A 150 -1.46 0.16 -12.42
N SER A 151 -2.76 0.25 -12.71
CA SER A 151 -3.47 1.54 -12.79
C SER A 151 -3.42 2.33 -11.49
N TYR A 152 -3.55 1.66 -10.34
CA TYR A 152 -3.46 2.30 -9.03
C TYR A 152 -2.07 2.89 -8.79
N GLU A 153 -1.01 2.11 -9.03
CA GLU A 153 0.37 2.54 -8.86
C GLU A 153 0.73 3.69 -9.80
N THR A 154 0.24 3.61 -11.05
CA THR A 154 0.42 4.71 -12.03
C THR A 154 -0.20 5.99 -11.52
N MET A 155 -1.43 5.96 -10.99
CA MET A 155 -2.07 7.15 -10.42
C MET A 155 -1.32 7.70 -9.21
N VAL A 156 -0.82 6.82 -8.33
CA VAL A 156 0.02 7.22 -7.19
C VAL A 156 1.30 7.90 -7.68
N TYR A 157 1.98 7.33 -8.67
CA TYR A 157 3.17 7.92 -9.27
C TYR A 157 2.89 9.29 -9.93
N VAL A 158 1.82 9.39 -10.73
CA VAL A 158 1.42 10.65 -11.39
C VAL A 158 1.08 11.73 -10.35
N GLY A 159 0.39 11.35 -9.25
CA GLY A 159 0.14 12.26 -8.14
C GLY A 159 1.43 12.80 -7.52
N TRP A 160 2.41 11.93 -7.28
CA TRP A 160 3.72 12.30 -6.78
C TRP A 160 4.48 13.23 -7.76
N ALA A 161 4.52 12.87 -9.05
CA ALA A 161 5.19 13.66 -10.09
C ALA A 161 4.55 15.04 -10.26
N THR A 162 3.22 15.15 -10.13
CA THR A 162 2.49 16.42 -10.18
C THR A 162 2.92 17.35 -9.04
N VAL A 163 3.00 16.83 -7.80
CA VAL A 163 3.48 17.62 -6.65
C VAL A 163 4.96 18.00 -6.82
N PHE A 164 5.78 17.08 -7.34
CA PHE A 164 7.18 17.35 -7.65
C PHE A 164 7.33 18.51 -8.63
N ALA A 165 6.57 18.49 -9.72
CA ALA A 165 6.54 19.61 -10.69
C ALA A 165 6.15 20.92 -9.99
N GLY A 166 5.14 20.90 -9.10
CA GLY A 166 4.75 22.07 -8.29
C GLY A 166 5.88 22.61 -7.41
N LEU A 167 6.64 21.72 -6.78
CA LEU A 167 7.79 22.10 -5.94
C LEU A 167 8.89 22.83 -6.70
N LEU A 168 9.09 22.52 -7.98
CA LEU A 168 10.04 23.25 -8.86
C LEU A 168 9.64 24.71 -9.05
N PHE A 169 8.34 25.02 -8.98
CA PHE A 169 7.80 26.35 -9.16
C PHE A 169 7.54 27.11 -7.85
N VAL A 170 7.80 26.53 -6.68
CA VAL A 170 7.48 27.12 -5.37
C VAL A 170 8.02 28.54 -5.18
N ARG A 171 9.21 28.84 -5.73
CA ARG A 171 9.84 30.17 -5.66
C ARG A 171 9.33 31.16 -6.70
N ARG A 172 8.75 30.67 -7.80
CA ARG A 172 8.30 31.51 -8.94
C ARG A 172 6.81 31.86 -8.83
N SER A 173 5.98 30.89 -8.44
CA SER A 173 4.53 31.07 -8.41
C SER A 173 3.92 30.24 -7.28
N THR A 174 3.44 30.93 -6.25
CA THR A 174 2.70 30.26 -5.13
C THR A 174 1.41 29.63 -5.62
N ILE A 175 0.72 30.24 -6.58
CA ILE A 175 -0.53 29.70 -7.15
C ILE A 175 -0.25 28.39 -7.88
N THR A 176 0.77 28.32 -8.73
CA THR A 176 1.16 27.11 -9.45
C THR A 176 1.50 25.98 -8.48
N PHE A 177 2.26 26.28 -7.42
CA PHE A 177 2.58 25.32 -6.38
C PHE A 177 1.35 24.82 -5.62
N ALA A 178 0.44 25.74 -5.25
CA ALA A 178 -0.82 25.40 -4.58
C ALA A 178 -1.70 24.50 -5.45
N LEU A 179 -1.88 24.84 -6.73
CA LEU A 179 -2.67 24.04 -7.67
C LEU A 179 -2.05 22.66 -7.89
N ALA A 180 -0.75 22.56 -8.11
CA ALA A 180 -0.08 21.28 -8.31
C ALA A 180 -0.21 20.38 -7.06
N THR A 181 -0.10 20.96 -5.85
CA THR A 181 -0.32 20.21 -4.59
C THR A 181 -1.76 19.73 -4.49
N LEU A 182 -2.73 20.59 -4.79
CA LEU A 182 -4.15 20.25 -4.75
C LEU A 182 -4.49 19.14 -5.78
N PHE A 183 -3.98 19.27 -7.01
CA PHE A 183 -4.18 18.25 -8.05
C PHE A 183 -3.54 16.93 -7.68
N GLY A 184 -2.34 16.91 -7.07
CA GLY A 184 -1.75 15.69 -6.52
C GLY A 184 -2.67 15.01 -5.50
N GLY A 185 -3.31 15.78 -4.63
CA GLY A 185 -4.33 15.29 -3.70
C GLY A 185 -5.58 14.74 -4.37
N ILE A 186 -6.06 15.42 -5.43
CA ILE A 186 -7.23 14.96 -6.23
C ILE A 186 -6.90 13.65 -6.95
N ILE A 187 -5.71 13.52 -7.53
CA ILE A 187 -5.26 12.29 -8.20
C ILE A 187 -5.23 11.12 -7.19
N LEU A 188 -4.69 11.33 -5.98
CA LEU A 188 -4.72 10.32 -4.92
C LEU A 188 -6.15 10.06 -4.41
N PHE A 189 -7.03 11.03 -4.45
CA PHE A 189 -8.44 10.80 -4.13
C PHE A 189 -9.09 9.86 -5.15
N VAL A 190 -8.87 10.12 -6.44
CA VAL A 190 -9.39 9.30 -7.54
C VAL A 190 -8.82 7.89 -7.49
N SER A 191 -7.52 7.72 -7.20
CA SER A 191 -6.89 6.39 -7.06
C SER A 191 -7.48 5.57 -5.91
N GLY A 192 -7.99 6.22 -4.87
CA GLY A 192 -8.61 5.57 -3.72
C GLY A 192 -10.10 5.27 -3.87
N LEU A 193 -10.71 5.54 -5.02
CA LEU A 193 -12.06 5.12 -5.35
C LEU A 193 -12.01 3.62 -5.72
N ASN A 194 -12.96 2.82 -5.28
CA ASN A 194 -12.98 1.33 -5.32
C ASN A 194 -12.96 0.68 -6.73
N TRP A 195 -12.57 1.39 -7.77
CA TRP A 195 -12.43 0.89 -9.14
C TRP A 195 -10.99 0.51 -9.53
N MET A 196 -10.02 0.80 -8.66
CA MET A 196 -8.62 0.41 -8.85
C MET A 196 -8.20 -0.51 -7.72
N ASP A 197 -7.45 -1.55 -8.04
CA ASP A 197 -6.93 -2.51 -7.06
C ASP A 197 -5.67 -1.95 -6.39
N PRO A 198 -5.71 -1.65 -5.08
CA PRO A 198 -4.56 -1.15 -4.34
C PRO A 198 -3.59 -2.27 -3.90
N GLU A 199 -3.95 -3.54 -4.06
CA GLU A 199 -3.15 -4.67 -3.63
C GLU A 199 -1.82 -4.77 -4.39
N ILE A 200 -0.81 -5.36 -3.74
CA ILE A 200 0.50 -5.61 -4.35
C ILE A 200 0.47 -7.02 -4.93
N ASN A 201 0.01 -7.14 -6.17
CA ASN A 201 -0.13 -8.43 -6.86
C ASN A 201 1.16 -8.81 -7.61
N PRO A 202 1.46 -10.13 -7.76
CA PRO A 202 2.59 -10.57 -8.56
C PRO A 202 2.46 -10.10 -10.01
N LEU A 203 3.54 -9.54 -10.56
CA LEU A 203 3.58 -9.15 -11.97
C LEU A 203 3.51 -10.36 -12.88
N VAL A 204 2.67 -10.29 -13.90
CA VAL A 204 2.68 -11.27 -15.00
C VAL A 204 4.07 -11.28 -15.67
N PRO A 205 4.56 -12.46 -16.10
CA PRO A 205 5.94 -12.61 -16.59
C PRO A 205 6.32 -11.63 -17.71
N VAL A 206 5.38 -11.29 -18.59
CA VAL A 206 5.59 -10.38 -19.72
C VAL A 206 5.94 -8.96 -19.25
N LEU A 207 5.41 -8.52 -18.09
CA LEU A 207 5.65 -7.19 -17.52
C LEU A 207 6.93 -7.10 -16.67
N LYS A 208 7.66 -8.20 -16.48
CA LYS A 208 8.92 -8.21 -15.73
C LYS A 208 10.11 -7.62 -16.49
N SER A 209 9.93 -7.21 -17.76
CA SER A 209 11.01 -6.57 -18.53
C SER A 209 11.25 -5.14 -18.05
N PRO A 210 12.49 -4.79 -17.62
CA PRO A 210 12.83 -3.43 -17.21
C PRO A 210 12.58 -2.38 -18.32
N TRP A 211 12.80 -2.76 -19.57
CA TRP A 211 12.57 -1.89 -20.73
C TRP A 211 11.10 -1.57 -20.94
N LEU A 212 10.22 -2.55 -20.74
CA LEU A 212 8.77 -2.33 -20.84
C LEU A 212 8.29 -1.37 -19.75
N MET A 213 8.79 -1.55 -18.51
CA MET A 213 8.46 -0.64 -17.41
C MET A 213 8.88 0.81 -17.71
N PHE A 214 10.06 1.01 -18.30
CA PHE A 214 10.52 2.35 -18.71
C PHE A 214 9.62 2.97 -19.78
N HIS A 215 9.21 2.20 -20.78
CA HIS A 215 8.34 2.69 -21.87
C HIS A 215 6.92 3.01 -21.41
N VAL A 216 6.43 2.35 -20.36
CA VAL A 216 5.09 2.62 -19.81
C VAL A 216 5.11 3.85 -18.88
N ALA A 217 6.25 4.18 -18.26
CA ALA A 217 6.38 5.30 -17.34
C ALA A 217 6.65 6.65 -18.04
N VAL A 218 7.08 6.65 -19.32
CA VAL A 218 7.40 7.84 -20.13
C VAL A 218 6.28 8.11 -21.11
#